data_db1af4963c44f45a42a61138927237cd
#
_entry.id   db1af4963c44f45a42a61138927237cd
#
_cell.length_a   1.000
_cell.length_b   1.000
_cell.length_c   1.000
_cell.angle_alpha   90.00
_cell.angle_beta   90.00
_cell.angle_gamma   90.00
#
_symmetry.space_group_name_H-M   'P 1'
#
loop_
_entity.id
_entity.type
_entity.pdbx_description
1 polymer ?
#
loop_
_entity_poly.entity_id
_entity_poly.type
_entity_poly.pdbx_seq_one_letter_code
_entity_poly.pdbx_strand_id
1 'polypeptide(L)'
;FVNPQGTPVLAAADGRVIAAGLDNQIPYADFPLFYGNLVIIAHDLPGQDQPVFTLYGHLYEVQVDVDQQVKAGDQIGLVGFTGAAIGEHLHFEVRVGENSYRETRNPVLWLQPHIDADGQPHGAIAGRIFNQYGNPVYIPTLTIERIDPGEEAIYYLESYADWTVNGDDVWGENFALA
;
A
#
# COMPACT_ATOMS: atom_id res chain seq x y z
N PHE A 1 -5.07 6.04 -1.66
CA PHE A 1 -5.19 6.76 -2.95
C PHE A 1 -6.56 7.42 -3.04
N VAL A 2 -6.61 8.75 -3.06
CA VAL A 2 -7.88 9.52 -3.18
C VAL A 2 -8.40 9.38 -4.62
N ASN A 3 -9.56 8.76 -4.76
CA ASN A 3 -10.22 8.52 -6.04
C ASN A 3 -11.74 8.60 -5.85
N PRO A 4 -12.51 9.12 -6.82
CA PRO A 4 -13.97 9.13 -6.75
C PRO A 4 -14.55 7.72 -6.61
N GLN A 5 -15.71 7.62 -5.94
CA GLN A 5 -16.46 6.37 -5.90
C GLN A 5 -16.77 5.86 -7.32
N GLY A 6 -16.64 4.56 -7.51
CA GLY A 6 -16.86 3.92 -8.79
C GLY A 6 -15.64 3.90 -9.71
N THR A 7 -14.51 4.50 -9.30
CA THR A 7 -13.24 4.34 -10.03
C THR A 7 -12.85 2.86 -10.05
N PRO A 8 -12.48 2.28 -11.21
CA PRO A 8 -12.00 0.90 -11.29
C PRO A 8 -10.78 0.65 -10.40
N VAL A 9 -10.80 -0.45 -9.65
CA VAL A 9 -9.66 -0.95 -8.87
C VAL A 9 -9.08 -2.13 -9.62
N LEU A 10 -7.78 -2.08 -9.88
CA LEU A 10 -7.07 -3.07 -10.68
C LEU A 10 -6.10 -3.88 -9.80
N ALA A 11 -5.95 -5.17 -10.11
CA ALA A 11 -4.96 -6.02 -9.47
C ALA A 11 -3.54 -5.52 -9.77
N ALA A 12 -2.72 -5.34 -8.74
CA ALA A 12 -1.35 -4.83 -8.88
C ALA A 12 -0.39 -5.84 -9.52
N ALA A 13 -0.66 -7.13 -9.37
CA ALA A 13 0.13 -8.23 -9.94
C ALA A 13 -0.73 -9.47 -10.18
N ASP A 14 -0.18 -10.44 -10.92
CA ASP A 14 -0.77 -11.76 -11.08
C ASP A 14 -0.91 -12.45 -9.72
N GLY A 15 -2.02 -13.14 -9.48
CA GLY A 15 -2.22 -13.84 -8.21
C GLY A 15 -3.56 -14.55 -8.08
N ARG A 16 -3.81 -15.07 -6.88
CA ARG A 16 -5.05 -15.73 -6.52
C ARG A 16 -5.76 -14.96 -5.42
N VAL A 17 -7.04 -14.68 -5.60
CA VAL A 17 -7.90 -14.05 -4.59
C VAL A 17 -8.06 -14.98 -3.40
N ILE A 18 -7.70 -14.54 -2.20
CA ILE A 18 -7.81 -15.32 -0.96
C ILE A 18 -8.89 -14.78 -0.01
N ALA A 19 -9.35 -13.56 -0.25
CA ALA A 19 -10.51 -12.96 0.42
C ALA A 19 -11.21 -11.99 -0.53
N ALA A 20 -12.55 -11.97 -0.50
CA ALA A 20 -13.39 -11.09 -1.29
C ALA A 20 -14.72 -10.85 -0.57
N GLY A 21 -15.11 -9.61 -0.35
CA GLY A 21 -16.36 -9.21 0.30
C GLY A 21 -16.16 -8.44 1.59
N LEU A 22 -17.15 -8.53 2.50
CA LEU A 22 -17.18 -7.75 3.73
C LEU A 22 -16.29 -8.39 4.84
N ASP A 23 -15.43 -7.60 5.49
CA ASP A 23 -14.52 -8.05 6.55
C ASP A 23 -15.19 -8.16 7.95
N ASN A 24 -16.37 -8.77 8.01
CA ASN A 24 -17.16 -8.85 9.24
C ASN A 24 -16.97 -10.16 10.05
N GLN A 25 -16.37 -11.19 9.46
CA GLN A 25 -16.21 -12.51 10.11
C GLN A 25 -14.76 -12.78 10.51
N ILE A 26 -13.82 -12.40 9.67
CA ILE A 26 -12.39 -12.52 9.91
C ILE A 26 -11.81 -11.11 9.85
N PRO A 27 -11.43 -10.52 10.98
CA PRO A 27 -10.80 -9.20 10.96
C PRO A 27 -9.40 -9.31 10.34
N TYR A 28 -9.17 -8.58 9.27
CA TYR A 28 -7.86 -8.45 8.62
C TYR A 28 -7.05 -7.27 9.17
N ALA A 29 -7.65 -6.49 10.08
CA ALA A 29 -7.04 -5.46 10.91
C ALA A 29 -7.32 -5.76 12.39
N ASP A 30 -7.09 -4.79 13.28
CA ASP A 30 -7.29 -4.93 14.73
C ASP A 30 -8.76 -5.10 15.13
N PHE A 31 -9.72 -4.75 14.26
CA PHE A 31 -11.15 -4.91 14.53
C PHE A 31 -11.95 -5.19 13.24
N PRO A 32 -13.14 -5.85 13.36
CA PRO A 32 -14.00 -6.14 12.22
C PRO A 32 -14.52 -4.86 11.56
N LEU A 33 -14.83 -4.94 10.27
CA LEU A 33 -15.35 -3.83 9.45
C LEU A 33 -14.38 -2.64 9.32
N PHE A 34 -13.11 -2.84 9.61
CA PHE A 34 -12.11 -1.79 9.37
C PHE A 34 -12.04 -1.44 7.88
N TYR A 35 -11.87 -2.45 7.02
CA TYR A 35 -11.81 -2.26 5.56
C TYR A 35 -13.18 -2.21 4.87
N GLY A 36 -14.24 -2.64 5.54
CA GLY A 36 -15.54 -2.79 4.90
C GLY A 36 -15.52 -3.89 3.83
N ASN A 37 -15.87 -3.56 2.59
CA ASN A 37 -15.66 -4.47 1.47
C ASN A 37 -14.20 -4.44 1.06
N LEU A 38 -13.60 -5.63 0.93
CA LEU A 38 -12.20 -5.79 0.56
C LEU A 38 -11.98 -6.91 -0.47
N VAL A 39 -10.82 -6.85 -1.10
CA VAL A 39 -10.20 -7.96 -1.84
C VAL A 39 -8.79 -8.15 -1.29
N ILE A 40 -8.36 -9.41 -1.10
CA ILE A 40 -6.97 -9.75 -0.80
C ILE A 40 -6.50 -10.76 -1.84
N ILE A 41 -5.34 -10.48 -2.44
CA ILE A 41 -4.71 -11.31 -3.45
C ILE A 41 -3.38 -11.83 -2.91
N ALA A 42 -3.17 -13.14 -2.98
CA ALA A 42 -1.88 -13.76 -2.73
C ALA A 42 -1.10 -13.85 -4.04
N HIS A 43 0.17 -13.44 -3.99
CA HIS A 43 1.06 -13.39 -5.13
C HIS A 43 2.24 -14.35 -4.97
N ASP A 44 2.66 -14.95 -6.08
CA ASP A 44 3.91 -15.69 -6.20
C ASP A 44 4.86 -14.83 -7.05
N LEU A 45 5.66 -14.00 -6.38
CA LEU A 45 6.53 -13.03 -7.05
C LEU A 45 7.95 -13.60 -7.20
N PRO A 46 8.53 -13.56 -8.42
CA PRO A 46 9.89 -14.01 -8.65
C PRO A 46 10.90 -13.29 -7.75
N GLY A 47 11.74 -14.06 -7.07
CA GLY A 47 12.80 -13.52 -6.19
C GLY A 47 12.35 -13.16 -4.78
N GLN A 48 11.09 -13.43 -4.43
CA GLN A 48 10.57 -13.30 -3.07
C GLN A 48 10.48 -14.69 -2.42
N ASP A 49 11.14 -14.86 -1.28
CA ASP A 49 11.13 -16.12 -0.52
C ASP A 49 9.92 -16.21 0.42
N GLN A 50 9.28 -15.08 0.73
CA GLN A 50 8.11 -14.99 1.59
C GLN A 50 6.84 -14.76 0.78
N PRO A 51 5.67 -15.23 1.24
CA PRO A 51 4.39 -14.89 0.64
C PRO A 51 4.17 -13.37 0.61
N VAL A 52 3.65 -12.87 -0.49
CA VAL A 52 3.28 -11.45 -0.66
C VAL A 52 1.78 -11.36 -0.89
N PHE A 53 1.15 -10.42 -0.23
CA PHE A 53 -0.27 -10.16 -0.37
C PHE A 53 -0.50 -8.69 -0.69
N THR A 54 -1.51 -8.40 -1.53
CA THR A 54 -2.05 -7.06 -1.68
C THR A 54 -3.47 -7.02 -1.16
N LEU A 55 -3.81 -5.97 -0.41
CA LEU A 55 -5.14 -5.71 0.11
C LEU A 55 -5.68 -4.42 -0.50
N TYR A 56 -6.94 -4.50 -0.90
CA TYR A 56 -7.74 -3.41 -1.48
C TYR A 56 -8.98 -3.24 -0.61
N GLY A 57 -9.07 -2.13 0.14
CA GLY A 57 -10.13 -1.87 1.10
C GLY A 57 -11.06 -0.73 0.72
N HIS A 58 -12.12 -0.58 1.49
CA HIS A 58 -13.17 0.44 1.39
C HIS A 58 -13.95 0.40 0.07
N LEU A 59 -14.01 -0.77 -0.57
CA LEU A 59 -14.61 -0.93 -1.89
C LEU A 59 -16.13 -0.68 -1.86
N TYR A 60 -16.63 0.01 -2.90
CA TYR A 60 -18.05 0.11 -3.16
C TYR A 60 -18.61 -1.24 -3.65
N GLU A 61 -17.89 -1.88 -4.54
CA GLU A 61 -18.26 -3.15 -5.15
C GLU A 61 -17.03 -4.06 -5.30
N VAL A 62 -17.19 -5.33 -4.95
CA VAL A 62 -16.23 -6.41 -5.19
C VAL A 62 -16.67 -7.17 -6.43
N GLN A 63 -15.78 -7.38 -7.38
CA GLN A 63 -16.08 -7.97 -8.69
C GLN A 63 -15.34 -9.27 -8.98
N VAL A 64 -14.76 -9.88 -7.95
CA VAL A 64 -14.05 -11.15 -8.03
C VAL A 64 -14.49 -12.07 -6.90
N ASP A 65 -14.32 -13.37 -7.10
CA ASP A 65 -14.62 -14.41 -6.12
C ASP A 65 -13.34 -14.96 -5.47
N VAL A 66 -13.49 -15.52 -4.27
CA VAL A 66 -12.41 -16.26 -3.60
C VAL A 66 -11.96 -17.43 -4.49
N ASP A 67 -10.66 -17.70 -4.52
CA ASP A 67 -9.98 -18.67 -5.37
C ASP A 67 -9.88 -18.29 -6.86
N GLN A 68 -10.44 -17.18 -7.29
CA GLN A 68 -10.26 -16.68 -8.64
C GLN A 68 -8.79 -16.34 -8.91
N GLN A 69 -8.28 -16.73 -10.09
CA GLN A 69 -7.00 -16.27 -10.61
C GLN A 69 -7.20 -14.93 -11.32
N VAL A 70 -6.32 -13.98 -11.04
CA VAL A 70 -6.31 -12.65 -11.65
C VAL A 70 -4.93 -12.34 -12.23
N LYS A 71 -4.91 -11.48 -13.23
CA LYS A 71 -3.71 -10.93 -13.85
C LYS A 71 -3.51 -9.48 -13.42
N ALA A 72 -2.26 -9.01 -13.45
CA ALA A 72 -1.97 -7.59 -13.31
C ALA A 72 -2.83 -6.76 -14.27
N GLY A 73 -3.53 -5.75 -13.73
CA GLY A 73 -4.44 -4.91 -14.49
C GLY A 73 -5.88 -5.41 -14.63
N ASP A 74 -6.20 -6.62 -14.18
CA ASP A 74 -7.60 -7.08 -14.13
C ASP A 74 -8.40 -6.24 -13.14
N GLN A 75 -9.61 -5.85 -13.52
CA GLN A 75 -10.51 -5.13 -12.63
C GLN A 75 -11.08 -6.08 -11.58
N ILE A 76 -10.90 -5.73 -10.30
CA ILE A 76 -11.28 -6.54 -9.14
C ILE A 76 -12.37 -5.91 -8.29
N GLY A 77 -12.69 -4.64 -8.53
CA GLY A 77 -13.71 -3.91 -7.79
C GLY A 77 -13.79 -2.45 -8.20
N LEU A 78 -14.56 -1.71 -7.40
CA LEU A 78 -14.73 -0.26 -7.57
C LEU A 78 -14.43 0.46 -6.26
N VAL A 79 -13.74 1.61 -6.34
CA VAL A 79 -13.46 2.48 -5.20
C VAL A 79 -14.76 2.89 -4.49
N GLY A 80 -14.73 2.92 -3.17
CA GLY A 80 -15.83 3.36 -2.34
C GLY A 80 -15.37 4.04 -1.05
N PHE A 81 -16.18 3.87 0.01
CA PHE A 81 -15.91 4.37 1.36
C PHE A 81 -16.58 3.48 2.42
N THR A 82 -16.65 2.18 2.18
CA THR A 82 -17.22 1.21 3.15
C THR A 82 -16.25 1.01 4.33
N GLY A 83 -16.76 0.52 5.46
CA GLY A 83 -15.95 0.31 6.67
C GLY A 83 -15.59 1.61 7.39
N ALA A 84 -14.37 1.70 7.93
CA ALA A 84 -13.91 2.83 8.73
C ALA A 84 -13.31 3.99 7.89
N ALA A 85 -13.80 4.19 6.67
CA ALA A 85 -13.32 5.23 5.77
C ALA A 85 -13.90 6.61 6.09
N ILE A 86 -13.08 7.66 5.93
CA ILE A 86 -13.49 9.07 5.99
C ILE A 86 -13.44 9.62 4.56
N GLY A 87 -14.48 9.33 3.77
CA GLY A 87 -14.56 9.75 2.37
C GLY A 87 -14.04 8.70 1.38
N GLU A 88 -14.19 9.02 0.10
CA GLU A 88 -13.90 8.11 -1.00
C GLU A 88 -12.41 7.97 -1.24
N HIS A 89 -11.89 6.76 -1.15
CA HIS A 89 -10.50 6.45 -1.47
C HIS A 89 -10.29 4.95 -1.61
N LEU A 90 -9.22 4.54 -2.29
CA LEU A 90 -8.71 3.19 -2.24
C LEU A 90 -7.72 3.07 -1.08
N HIS A 91 -8.03 2.23 -0.11
CA HIS A 91 -7.05 1.74 0.84
C HIS A 91 -6.27 0.58 0.21
N PHE A 92 -4.95 0.72 0.11
CA PHE A 92 -4.09 -0.27 -0.52
C PHE A 92 -2.93 -0.63 0.40
N GLU A 93 -2.70 -1.93 0.61
CA GLU A 93 -1.58 -2.44 1.40
C GLU A 93 -0.79 -3.49 0.62
N VAL A 94 0.50 -3.56 0.91
CA VAL A 94 1.36 -4.70 0.61
C VAL A 94 1.75 -5.35 1.93
N ARG A 95 1.55 -6.66 2.05
CA ARG A 95 1.90 -7.46 3.22
C ARG A 95 2.91 -8.54 2.84
N VAL A 96 3.90 -8.79 3.69
CA VAL A 96 4.97 -9.75 3.42
C VAL A 96 5.10 -10.72 4.58
N GLY A 97 5.12 -12.02 4.29
CA GLY A 97 5.19 -13.09 5.29
C GLY A 97 3.81 -13.55 5.72
N GLU A 98 3.13 -12.82 6.59
CA GLU A 98 1.78 -13.16 7.06
C GLU A 98 0.75 -12.16 6.50
N ASN A 99 -0.47 -12.67 6.23
CA ASN A 99 -1.59 -11.80 5.84
C ASN A 99 -2.20 -11.13 7.09
N SER A 100 -1.43 -10.25 7.72
CA SER A 100 -1.86 -9.48 8.89
C SER A 100 -1.53 -8.01 8.73
N TYR A 101 -2.28 -7.14 9.40
CA TYR A 101 -2.05 -5.70 9.39
C TYR A 101 -0.63 -5.31 9.85
N ARG A 102 -0.06 -6.10 10.77
CA ARG A 102 1.28 -5.86 11.33
C ARG A 102 2.42 -6.18 10.36
N GLU A 103 2.13 -6.87 9.26
CA GLU A 103 3.09 -7.22 8.23
C GLU A 103 3.03 -6.29 7.01
N THR A 104 2.40 -5.13 7.17
CA THR A 104 2.30 -4.11 6.11
C THR A 104 3.66 -3.47 5.83
N ARG A 105 3.97 -3.33 4.55
CA ARG A 105 5.13 -2.61 4.00
C ARG A 105 4.64 -1.37 3.25
N ASN A 106 5.52 -0.38 3.05
CA ASN A 106 5.17 0.80 2.27
C ASN A 106 4.99 0.45 0.78
N PRO A 107 3.78 0.61 0.21
CA PRO A 107 3.50 0.21 -1.18
C PRO A 107 4.36 0.94 -2.22
N VAL A 108 4.85 2.13 -1.91
CA VAL A 108 5.68 2.94 -2.81
C VAL A 108 6.91 2.17 -3.30
N LEU A 109 7.48 1.31 -2.46
CA LEU A 109 8.67 0.52 -2.80
C LEU A 109 8.34 -0.79 -3.53
N TRP A 110 7.07 -1.17 -3.62
CA TRP A 110 6.58 -2.40 -4.23
C TRP A 110 5.90 -2.17 -5.57
N LEU A 111 5.40 -0.96 -5.80
CA LEU A 111 4.76 -0.59 -7.05
C LEU A 111 5.78 -0.15 -8.09
N GLN A 112 5.49 -0.44 -9.35
CA GLN A 112 6.30 0.05 -10.45
C GLN A 112 6.27 1.59 -10.46
N PRO A 113 7.43 2.26 -10.63
CA PRO A 113 7.46 3.71 -10.73
C PRO A 113 6.51 4.24 -11.82
N HIS A 114 5.80 5.30 -11.50
CA HIS A 114 4.94 5.99 -12.47
C HIS A 114 5.82 6.57 -13.60
N ILE A 115 5.32 6.48 -14.82
CA ILE A 115 5.91 7.16 -15.97
C ILE A 115 4.97 8.31 -16.33
N ASP A 116 5.48 9.54 -16.32
CA ASP A 116 4.69 10.72 -16.66
C ASP A 116 4.35 10.82 -18.15
N ALA A 117 3.58 11.84 -18.53
CA ALA A 117 3.16 12.07 -19.91
C ALA A 117 4.33 12.36 -20.86
N ASP A 118 5.48 12.78 -20.33
CA ASP A 118 6.71 13.06 -21.08
C ASP A 118 7.63 11.83 -21.15
N GLY A 119 7.19 10.69 -20.60
CA GLY A 119 7.94 9.42 -20.60
C GLY A 119 9.05 9.38 -19.55
N GLN A 120 9.05 10.27 -18.55
CA GLN A 120 10.05 10.27 -17.50
C GLN A 120 9.57 9.39 -16.33
N PRO A 121 10.44 8.50 -15.80
CA PRO A 121 10.11 7.70 -14.64
C PRO A 121 10.17 8.56 -13.37
N HIS A 122 9.12 8.48 -12.55
CA HIS A 122 9.15 8.96 -11.19
C HIS A 122 9.77 7.89 -10.30
N GLY A 123 10.72 8.27 -9.47
CA GLY A 123 11.37 7.37 -8.52
C GLY A 123 10.83 7.53 -7.11
N ALA A 124 11.23 6.66 -6.22
CA ALA A 124 10.99 6.79 -4.80
C ALA A 124 12.29 7.15 -4.05
N ILE A 125 12.18 7.97 -3.03
CA ILE A 125 13.25 8.25 -2.08
C ILE A 125 12.88 7.55 -0.78
N ALA A 126 13.70 6.60 -0.33
CA ALA A 126 13.52 5.93 0.94
C ALA A 126 14.78 6.02 1.78
N GLY A 127 14.65 5.95 3.09
CA GLY A 127 15.81 6.04 3.96
C GLY A 127 15.55 5.64 5.40
N ARG A 128 16.60 5.75 6.21
CA ARG A 128 16.63 5.39 7.62
C ARG A 128 16.98 6.59 8.47
N ILE A 129 16.16 6.87 9.47
CA ILE A 129 16.42 7.91 10.47
C ILE A 129 16.65 7.23 11.82
N PHE A 130 17.80 7.52 12.41
CA PHE A 130 18.21 6.96 13.68
C PHE A 130 18.52 8.08 14.69
N ASN A 131 18.33 7.79 15.97
CA ASN A 131 18.87 8.61 17.04
C ASN A 131 20.41 8.41 17.18
N GLN A 132 21.01 9.20 18.07
CA GLN A 132 22.47 9.12 18.33
C GLN A 132 22.94 7.75 18.88
N TYR A 133 22.03 6.88 19.30
CA TYR A 133 22.32 5.54 19.81
C TYR A 133 22.12 4.44 18.75
N GLY A 134 21.76 4.82 17.52
CA GLY A 134 21.54 3.88 16.40
C GLY A 134 20.16 3.21 16.40
N ASN A 135 19.21 3.67 17.18
CA ASN A 135 17.84 3.15 17.16
C ASN A 135 16.99 3.94 16.15
N PRO A 136 16.15 3.26 15.34
CA PRO A 136 15.16 3.93 14.50
C PRO A 136 14.27 4.86 15.34
N VAL A 137 13.88 5.99 14.79
CA VAL A 137 13.02 6.95 15.47
C VAL A 137 11.87 7.37 14.60
N TYR A 138 10.72 7.57 15.23
CA TYR A 138 9.59 8.22 14.60
C TYR A 138 9.81 9.74 14.58
N ILE A 139 9.69 10.32 13.40
CA ILE A 139 9.72 11.77 13.16
C ILE A 139 8.38 12.20 12.58
N PRO A 140 7.59 13.02 13.30
CA PRO A 140 6.25 13.42 12.87
C PRO A 140 6.26 14.40 11.70
N THR A 141 7.39 15.04 11.43
CA THR A 141 7.53 15.93 10.27
C THR A 141 8.94 15.85 9.73
N LEU A 142 9.10 15.23 8.57
CA LEU A 142 10.31 15.20 7.78
C LEU A 142 10.10 16.09 6.56
N THR A 143 11.04 16.97 6.28
CA THR A 143 10.98 17.85 5.10
C THR A 143 12.03 17.40 4.11
N ILE A 144 11.61 17.16 2.87
CA ILE A 144 12.50 16.93 1.72
C ILE A 144 12.35 18.12 0.78
N GLU A 145 13.45 18.80 0.50
CA GLU A 145 13.50 19.96 -0.39
C GLU A 145 14.26 19.60 -1.67
N ARG A 146 13.64 19.85 -2.81
CA ARG A 146 14.31 19.77 -4.11
C ARG A 146 15.07 21.06 -4.34
N ILE A 147 16.38 20.95 -4.60
CA ILE A 147 17.30 22.10 -4.77
C ILE A 147 17.77 22.29 -6.22
N ASP A 148 17.00 21.83 -7.21
CA ASP A 148 17.33 22.03 -8.62
C ASP A 148 17.10 23.49 -9.06
N PRO A 149 17.96 24.06 -9.93
CA PRO A 149 17.72 25.40 -10.45
C PRO A 149 16.43 25.47 -11.28
N GLY A 150 15.43 26.19 -10.79
CA GLY A 150 14.21 26.53 -11.52
C GLY A 150 12.91 25.90 -11.02
N GLU A 151 12.96 24.88 -10.17
CA GLU A 151 11.76 24.32 -9.53
C GLU A 151 12.08 23.96 -8.08
N GLU A 152 11.66 24.81 -7.17
CA GLU A 152 11.68 24.49 -5.74
C GLU A 152 10.42 23.67 -5.40
N ALA A 153 10.59 22.47 -4.89
CA ALA A 153 9.51 21.66 -4.35
C ALA A 153 9.86 21.22 -2.94
N ILE A 154 8.95 21.42 -2.01
CA ILE A 154 9.08 21.00 -0.61
C ILE A 154 8.04 19.94 -0.34
N TYR A 155 8.49 18.78 0.12
CA TYR A 155 7.64 17.65 0.49
C TYR A 155 7.67 17.49 2.00
N TYR A 156 6.50 17.30 2.59
CA TYR A 156 6.33 17.02 4.02
C TYR A 156 5.82 15.59 4.18
N LEU A 157 6.53 14.80 4.96
CA LEU A 157 6.14 13.43 5.26
C LEU A 157 6.50 13.12 6.72
N GLU A 158 5.99 12.01 7.22
CA GLU A 158 6.37 11.44 8.51
C GLU A 158 7.12 10.13 8.31
N SER A 159 7.99 9.79 9.23
CA SER A 159 8.59 8.46 9.25
C SER A 159 7.58 7.43 9.78
N TYR A 160 7.81 6.15 9.52
CA TYR A 160 6.92 5.09 9.99
C TYR A 160 6.86 5.07 11.51
N ALA A 161 5.65 5.04 12.04
CA ALA A 161 5.43 4.70 13.43
C ALA A 161 5.55 3.17 13.59
N ASP A 162 6.10 2.70 14.70
CA ASP A 162 6.45 1.29 14.96
C ASP A 162 5.28 0.29 14.81
N TRP A 163 4.04 0.77 14.70
CA TRP A 163 2.85 -0.07 14.63
C TRP A 163 2.05 0.07 13.33
N THR A 164 2.49 0.88 12.37
CA THR A 164 1.71 1.18 11.15
C THR A 164 2.28 0.54 9.90
N VAL A 165 3.56 0.69 9.67
CA VAL A 165 4.26 0.17 8.50
C VAL A 165 5.63 -0.32 8.91
N ASN A 166 6.02 -1.50 8.44
CA ASN A 166 7.37 -2.01 8.65
C ASN A 166 8.28 -1.60 7.51
N GLY A 167 9.55 -1.41 7.81
CA GLY A 167 10.57 -1.29 6.80
C GLY A 167 10.71 -2.56 5.98
N ASP A 168 11.13 -2.43 4.72
CA ASP A 168 11.44 -3.56 3.86
C ASP A 168 12.58 -4.40 4.45
N ASP A 169 12.52 -5.73 4.31
CA ASP A 169 13.48 -6.65 4.91
C ASP A 169 14.92 -6.46 4.39
N VAL A 170 15.07 -5.90 3.18
CA VAL A 170 16.37 -5.59 2.57
C VAL A 170 16.84 -4.19 2.91
N TRP A 171 15.97 -3.20 2.81
CA TRP A 171 16.30 -1.78 2.97
C TRP A 171 16.18 -1.34 4.42
N GLY A 172 15.19 -1.86 5.18
CA GLY A 172 14.90 -1.51 6.56
C GLY A 172 14.66 -0.02 6.73
N GLU A 173 14.07 0.62 5.72
CA GLU A 173 13.75 2.05 5.74
C GLU A 173 12.69 2.36 6.80
N ASN A 174 12.64 3.60 7.25
CA ASN A 174 11.57 4.09 8.11
C ASN A 174 10.90 5.36 7.57
N PHE A 175 11.14 5.72 6.32
CA PHE A 175 10.36 6.65 5.53
C PHE A 175 10.50 6.33 4.03
N ALA A 176 9.47 6.68 3.25
CA ALA A 176 9.53 6.68 1.79
C ALA A 176 8.63 7.78 1.22
N LEU A 177 9.04 8.33 0.08
CA LEU A 177 8.35 9.35 -0.72
C LEU A 177 8.45 8.93 -2.19
N ALA A 178 7.32 9.00 -2.95
CA ALA A 178 7.25 8.83 -4.40
C ALA A 178 6.87 10.11 -5.11
#